data_5041d51521439893500884e88c519eb0
#
_entry.id   5041d51521439893500884e88c519eb0
#
_cell.length_a   1.000
_cell.length_b   1.000
_cell.length_c   1.000
_cell.angle_alpha   90.00
_cell.angle_beta   90.00
_cell.angle_gamma   90.00
#
_symmetry.space_group_name_H-M   'P 1'
#
loop_
_entity.id
_entity.type
_entity.pdbx_description
1 polymer ?
#
loop_
_entity_poly.entity_id
_entity_poly.type
_entity_poly.pdbx_seq_one_letter_code
_entity_poly.pdbx_strand_id
1 'polypeptide(L)'
;MSYLFTSESVSEGHPDKVADQISDALLDEFLAYDKSSKVACETLVTTGQVVLAGEVKSSAYVDVQEVARAVIERIGYTKSEYQFEAKSCGVFSAIHEQSGDINRGVERQDPYNQGAGDQGMMFGYATNETENYMPLALDLSHSLLSELAFIRKNEIEKMPYLRPDAKSQVTIEYDDNGTPLRIDTIVISTQHDEFVLPADDSKAAKDAADKAMQDRIAADVKSLLIPRVMAQYPPQVQALFTDKITYHVNPTGKFVIGGPHGDTGLTGRKIIVDTYGGKGAHGGGAFSGKDPSKVDRSAAYAARHIAKNLVAAGVADEVLVQVSYAIGVAKPMNIFINTYGRSNVKLTDGEIAEKVWNLFDMRPKAIEDRLKLRNPIYFETASYGHMGRTPQVVIKEFNSRYNTAPVICEVELFTWEKLDYVDQIKEEFGL
;
A
#
# COMPACT_ATOMS: atom_id res chain seq x y z
N MET A 1 -22.35 -23.57 7.00
CA MET A 1 -21.14 -23.64 7.87
C MET A 1 -20.50 -22.25 7.87
N SER A 2 -19.57 -21.97 8.76
CA SER A 2 -18.79 -20.73 8.75
C SER A 2 -17.33 -21.05 8.53
N TYR A 3 -16.53 -20.06 8.09
CA TYR A 3 -15.09 -20.17 7.93
C TYR A 3 -14.38 -18.92 8.48
N LEU A 4 -13.11 -19.07 8.83
CA LEU A 4 -12.27 -17.97 9.27
C LEU A 4 -11.36 -17.51 8.12
N PHE A 5 -11.24 -16.19 7.95
CA PHE A 5 -10.29 -15.59 7.01
C PHE A 5 -9.49 -14.51 7.73
N THR A 6 -8.18 -14.45 7.44
CA THR A 6 -7.23 -13.56 8.09
C THR A 6 -6.51 -12.71 7.07
N SER A 7 -6.39 -11.41 7.36
CA SER A 7 -5.49 -10.50 6.66
C SER A 7 -4.58 -9.78 7.64
N GLU A 8 -3.48 -9.25 7.15
CA GLU A 8 -2.50 -8.51 7.94
C GLU A 8 -2.12 -7.17 7.30
N SER A 9 -1.59 -6.28 8.10
CA SER A 9 -0.97 -5.03 7.67
C SER A 9 0.30 -4.75 8.45
N VAL A 10 1.12 -3.85 7.91
CA VAL A 10 2.32 -3.34 8.57
C VAL A 10 2.32 -1.81 8.53
N SER A 11 2.91 -1.18 9.56
CA SER A 11 2.97 0.28 9.66
C SER A 11 3.94 0.90 8.67
N GLU A 12 3.87 2.22 8.52
CA GLU A 12 4.85 3.01 7.75
C GLU A 12 6.29 2.84 8.24
N GLY A 13 6.49 2.46 9.52
CA GLY A 13 7.81 2.23 10.11
C GLY A 13 8.33 0.80 9.96
N HIS A 14 7.54 -0.13 9.41
CA HIS A 14 8.03 -1.46 9.09
C HIS A 14 9.16 -1.38 8.06
N PRO A 15 10.26 -2.15 8.19
CA PRO A 15 11.43 -2.04 7.32
C PRO A 15 11.12 -2.07 5.83
N ASP A 16 10.28 -3.01 5.38
CA ASP A 16 9.89 -3.09 3.96
C ASP A 16 9.09 -1.86 3.52
N LYS A 17 8.26 -1.28 4.40
CA LYS A 17 7.49 -0.06 4.06
C LYS A 17 8.33 1.21 4.14
N VAL A 18 9.38 1.23 4.96
CA VAL A 18 10.40 2.28 4.89
C VAL A 18 11.08 2.28 3.51
N ALA A 19 11.45 1.08 3.02
CA ALA A 19 12.06 0.92 1.71
C ALA A 19 11.10 1.35 0.57
N ASP A 20 9.84 0.93 0.61
CA ASP A 20 8.83 1.32 -0.36
C ASP A 20 8.61 2.84 -0.39
N GLN A 21 8.51 3.49 0.77
CA GLN A 21 8.32 4.94 0.88
C GLN A 21 9.51 5.72 0.33
N ILE A 22 10.73 5.27 0.56
CA ILE A 22 11.94 5.90 -0.02
C ILE A 22 11.92 5.77 -1.54
N SER A 23 11.63 4.58 -2.07
CA SER A 23 11.56 4.33 -3.52
C SER A 23 10.50 5.17 -4.21
N ASP A 24 9.30 5.31 -3.61
CA ASP A 24 8.21 6.13 -4.17
C ASP A 24 8.43 7.64 -3.99
N ALA A 25 9.12 8.07 -2.92
CA ALA A 25 9.53 9.46 -2.79
C ALA A 25 10.54 9.87 -3.88
N LEU A 26 11.49 9.00 -4.20
CA LEU A 26 12.42 9.22 -5.31
C LEU A 26 11.70 9.29 -6.65
N LEU A 27 10.73 8.40 -6.89
CA LEU A 27 9.90 8.43 -8.08
C LEU A 27 9.13 9.76 -8.21
N ASP A 28 8.51 10.22 -7.13
CA ASP A 28 7.76 11.48 -7.11
C ASP A 28 8.68 12.67 -7.41
N GLU A 29 9.87 12.72 -6.84
CA GLU A 29 10.86 13.77 -7.14
C GLU A 29 11.22 13.78 -8.62
N PHE A 30 11.56 12.64 -9.21
CA PHE A 30 11.87 12.58 -10.64
C PHE A 30 10.70 13.05 -11.50
N LEU A 31 9.47 12.61 -11.21
CA LEU A 31 8.28 12.99 -11.98
C LEU A 31 7.87 14.45 -11.80
N ALA A 32 8.16 15.05 -10.65
CA ALA A 32 7.88 16.46 -10.39
C ALA A 32 8.71 17.38 -11.31
N TYR A 33 9.97 17.05 -11.52
CA TYR A 33 10.87 17.83 -12.37
C TYR A 33 10.86 17.40 -13.84
N ASP A 34 10.58 16.13 -14.14
CA ASP A 34 10.50 15.58 -15.49
C ASP A 34 9.42 14.49 -15.58
N LYS A 35 8.25 14.85 -16.08
CA LYS A 35 7.12 13.90 -16.25
C LYS A 35 7.42 12.75 -17.20
N SER A 36 8.45 12.86 -18.02
CA SER A 36 8.89 11.80 -18.95
C SER A 36 9.86 10.80 -18.32
N SER A 37 10.25 11.02 -17.06
CA SER A 37 11.20 10.16 -16.34
C SER A 37 10.81 8.69 -16.41
N LYS A 38 11.81 7.84 -16.66
CA LYS A 38 11.74 6.39 -16.52
C LYS A 38 12.50 6.02 -15.26
N VAL A 39 11.83 5.41 -14.31
CA VAL A 39 12.36 5.13 -12.98
C VAL A 39 12.07 3.68 -12.61
N ALA A 40 13.09 2.97 -12.18
CA ALA A 40 13.01 1.69 -11.51
C ALA A 40 14.00 1.73 -10.34
N CYS A 41 13.57 2.23 -9.19
CA CYS A 41 14.39 2.40 -8.00
C CYS A 41 13.97 1.43 -6.91
N GLU A 42 14.91 0.68 -6.41
CA GLU A 42 14.75 -0.23 -5.29
C GLU A 42 15.59 0.24 -4.10
N THR A 43 15.09 0.01 -2.90
CA THR A 43 15.73 0.42 -1.65
C THR A 43 15.92 -0.79 -0.75
N LEU A 44 17.09 -0.91 -0.15
CA LEU A 44 17.37 -1.79 0.98
C LEU A 44 17.63 -0.92 2.21
N VAL A 45 17.01 -1.25 3.34
CA VAL A 45 17.25 -0.64 4.63
C VAL A 45 17.65 -1.68 5.65
N THR A 46 18.67 -1.39 6.47
CA THR A 46 19.13 -2.26 7.55
C THR A 46 19.74 -1.39 8.65
N THR A 47 20.34 -1.98 9.69
CA THR A 47 20.97 -1.25 10.78
C THR A 47 21.90 -0.14 10.25
N GLY A 48 21.55 1.12 10.51
CA GLY A 48 22.35 2.29 10.19
C GLY A 48 22.63 2.52 8.71
N GLN A 49 21.95 1.82 7.78
CA GLN A 49 22.27 1.88 6.36
C GLN A 49 21.02 1.88 5.47
N VAL A 50 21.13 2.64 4.37
CA VAL A 50 20.21 2.64 3.23
C VAL A 50 21.03 2.42 1.95
N VAL A 51 20.61 1.50 1.11
CA VAL A 51 21.18 1.28 -0.22
C VAL A 51 20.10 1.52 -1.25
N LEU A 52 20.34 2.46 -2.16
CA LEU A 52 19.48 2.80 -3.30
C LEU A 52 20.08 2.19 -4.55
N ALA A 53 19.33 1.42 -5.30
CA ALA A 53 19.78 0.76 -6.51
C ALA A 53 18.72 0.86 -7.62
N GLY A 54 19.13 0.68 -8.87
CA GLY A 54 18.20 0.65 -9.99
C GLY A 54 18.61 1.56 -11.15
N GLU A 55 17.67 1.80 -12.06
CA GLU A 55 17.89 2.54 -13.29
C GLU A 55 16.97 3.74 -13.41
N VAL A 56 17.54 4.88 -13.82
CA VAL A 56 16.80 6.11 -14.06
C VAL A 56 17.21 6.71 -15.41
N LYS A 57 16.20 7.13 -16.20
CA LYS A 57 16.39 8.02 -17.34
C LYS A 57 15.54 9.26 -17.11
N SER A 58 16.17 10.37 -16.84
CA SER A 58 15.50 11.64 -16.51
C SER A 58 16.40 12.82 -16.89
N SER A 59 15.81 13.95 -17.21
CA SER A 59 16.50 15.23 -17.31
C SER A 59 16.65 15.93 -15.94
N ALA A 60 15.96 15.42 -14.91
CA ALA A 60 16.00 15.95 -13.55
C ALA A 60 17.24 15.48 -12.80
N TYR A 61 17.81 16.37 -11.99
CA TYR A 61 18.79 16.01 -10.96
C TYR A 61 18.09 15.95 -9.59
N VAL A 62 18.17 14.81 -8.93
CA VAL A 62 17.58 14.56 -7.61
C VAL A 62 18.67 14.21 -6.61
N ASP A 63 18.68 14.89 -5.46
CA ASP A 63 19.52 14.50 -4.33
C ASP A 63 18.91 13.31 -3.60
N VAL A 64 19.22 12.13 -4.06
CA VAL A 64 18.63 10.88 -3.56
C VAL A 64 18.90 10.63 -2.07
N GLN A 65 20.04 11.17 -1.54
CA GLN A 65 20.35 11.03 -0.13
C GLN A 65 19.46 11.93 0.74
N GLU A 66 19.22 13.16 0.29
CA GLU A 66 18.36 14.10 0.99
C GLU A 66 16.92 13.61 1.04
N VAL A 67 16.40 13.11 -0.10
CA VAL A 67 15.07 12.50 -0.19
C VAL A 67 14.93 11.31 0.77
N ALA A 68 15.89 10.38 0.77
CA ALA A 68 15.84 9.23 1.67
C ALA A 68 15.82 9.66 3.16
N ARG A 69 16.66 10.64 3.55
CA ARG A 69 16.70 11.15 4.92
C ARG A 69 15.40 11.83 5.33
N ALA A 70 14.80 12.63 4.44
CA ALA A 70 13.53 13.29 4.70
C ALA A 70 12.39 12.27 4.94
N VAL A 71 12.36 11.17 4.19
CA VAL A 71 11.41 10.08 4.40
C VAL A 71 11.61 9.41 5.76
N ILE A 72 12.85 9.06 6.11
CA ILE A 72 13.18 8.43 7.40
C ILE A 72 12.78 9.32 8.57
N GLU A 73 13.04 10.64 8.48
CA GLU A 73 12.64 11.63 9.49
C GLU A 73 11.12 11.73 9.60
N ARG A 74 10.40 11.81 8.47
CA ARG A 74 8.93 11.87 8.41
C ARG A 74 8.25 10.65 9.02
N ILE A 75 8.83 9.45 8.86
CA ILE A 75 8.36 8.21 9.48
C ILE A 75 8.51 8.28 11.01
N GLY A 76 9.55 8.95 11.50
CA GLY A 76 9.82 9.13 12.93
C GLY A 76 11.04 8.38 13.44
N TYR A 77 11.93 7.93 12.58
CA TYR A 77 13.24 7.42 12.96
C TYR A 77 14.21 8.59 13.15
N THR A 78 14.14 9.20 14.32
CA THR A 78 14.81 10.47 14.65
C THR A 78 15.78 10.37 15.83
N LYS A 79 15.90 9.19 16.45
CA LYS A 79 16.73 8.98 17.64
C LYS A 79 17.83 7.94 17.34
N SER A 80 19.06 8.25 17.76
CA SER A 80 20.23 7.37 17.55
C SER A 80 20.09 6.00 18.22
N GLU A 81 19.35 5.91 19.31
CA GLU A 81 19.04 4.66 20.02
C GLU A 81 18.21 3.67 19.20
N TYR A 82 17.55 4.12 18.14
CA TYR A 82 16.90 3.22 17.18
C TYR A 82 17.89 2.50 16.26
N GLN A 83 19.17 2.88 16.27
CA GLN A 83 20.24 2.32 15.44
C GLN A 83 19.95 2.39 13.92
N PHE A 84 18.98 3.19 13.57
CA PHE A 84 18.58 3.61 12.24
C PHE A 84 17.83 4.94 12.38
N GLU A 85 18.45 6.03 11.92
CA GLU A 85 17.85 7.36 12.06
C GLU A 85 18.28 8.29 10.93
N ALA A 86 17.48 9.32 10.66
CA ALA A 86 17.60 10.18 9.48
C ALA A 86 18.95 10.86 9.31
N LYS A 87 19.58 11.31 10.40
CA LYS A 87 20.81 12.14 10.36
C LYS A 87 22.09 11.33 10.27
N SER A 88 22.12 10.13 10.86
CA SER A 88 23.34 9.32 10.99
C SER A 88 23.40 8.08 10.08
N CYS A 89 22.30 7.61 9.50
CA CYS A 89 22.34 6.52 8.53
C CYS A 89 23.32 6.79 7.39
N GLY A 90 24.12 5.79 7.02
CA GLY A 90 24.84 5.79 5.75
C GLY A 90 23.83 5.61 4.59
N VAL A 91 23.84 6.50 3.60
CA VAL A 91 23.01 6.37 2.40
C VAL A 91 23.91 6.17 1.21
N PHE A 92 23.84 5.00 0.57
CA PHE A 92 24.62 4.59 -0.58
C PHE A 92 23.74 4.56 -1.81
N SER A 93 24.25 5.09 -2.93
CA SER A 93 23.54 5.06 -4.21
C SER A 93 24.32 4.26 -5.24
N ALA A 94 23.65 3.26 -5.83
CA ALA A 94 24.06 2.48 -6.99
C ALA A 94 23.05 2.66 -8.14
N ILE A 95 22.38 3.82 -8.19
CA ILE A 95 21.48 4.17 -9.29
C ILE A 95 22.32 4.54 -10.50
N HIS A 96 21.99 3.97 -11.66
CA HIS A 96 22.66 4.24 -12.92
C HIS A 96 21.67 4.56 -14.05
N GLU A 97 22.18 4.94 -15.22
CA GLU A 97 21.35 5.25 -16.38
C GLU A 97 20.71 3.98 -16.97
N GLN A 98 19.44 4.08 -17.40
CA GLN A 98 18.71 2.98 -18.01
C GLN A 98 19.34 2.54 -19.33
N SER A 99 19.46 1.23 -19.55
CA SER A 99 19.97 0.63 -20.80
C SER A 99 19.18 1.08 -22.04
N GLY A 100 19.90 1.48 -23.09
CA GLY A 100 19.30 1.89 -24.37
C GLY A 100 18.55 0.77 -25.11
N ASP A 101 18.83 -0.50 -24.82
CA ASP A 101 18.20 -1.65 -25.49
C ASP A 101 16.75 -1.86 -25.11
N ILE A 102 16.40 -1.62 -23.85
CA ILE A 102 15.01 -1.70 -23.35
C ILE A 102 14.15 -0.63 -24.03
N ASN A 103 14.68 0.58 -24.22
CA ASN A 103 13.98 1.69 -24.86
C ASN A 103 13.57 1.41 -26.31
N ARG A 104 14.41 0.72 -27.09
CA ARG A 104 14.12 0.41 -28.50
C ARG A 104 12.90 -0.49 -28.70
N GLY A 105 12.63 -1.36 -27.74
CA GLY A 105 11.47 -2.27 -27.77
C GLY A 105 10.14 -1.59 -27.39
N VAL A 106 10.19 -0.47 -26.68
CA VAL A 106 9.02 0.16 -26.03
C VAL A 106 8.60 1.44 -26.75
N GLU A 107 9.52 2.31 -27.14
CA GLU A 107 9.20 3.61 -27.77
C GLU A 107 8.71 3.44 -29.21
N ARG A 108 7.62 4.11 -29.58
CA ARG A 108 7.00 4.13 -30.91
C ARG A 108 6.71 5.58 -31.31
N GLN A 109 6.59 5.85 -32.65
CA GLN A 109 6.20 7.16 -33.15
C GLN A 109 4.81 7.61 -32.65
N ASP A 110 3.86 6.68 -32.61
CA ASP A 110 2.58 6.90 -31.96
C ASP A 110 2.67 6.42 -30.49
N PRO A 111 2.51 7.31 -29.50
CA PRO A 111 2.58 6.95 -28.07
C PRO A 111 1.57 5.87 -27.65
N TYR A 112 0.40 5.80 -28.29
CA TYR A 112 -0.62 4.79 -28.00
C TYR A 112 -0.24 3.40 -28.50
N ASN A 113 0.75 3.28 -29.37
CA ASN A 113 1.37 2.03 -29.78
C ASN A 113 2.64 1.68 -28.99
N GLN A 114 2.95 2.47 -27.94
CA GLN A 114 4.01 2.13 -27.01
C GLN A 114 3.77 0.75 -26.41
N GLY A 115 4.73 -0.15 -26.55
CA GLY A 115 4.63 -1.50 -26.01
C GLY A 115 4.75 -1.53 -24.49
N ALA A 116 4.22 -2.59 -23.88
CA ALA A 116 4.44 -2.87 -22.47
C ALA A 116 5.95 -3.01 -22.19
N GLY A 117 6.41 -2.42 -21.10
CA GLY A 117 7.83 -2.44 -20.69
C GLY A 117 8.32 -3.80 -20.22
N ASP A 118 7.40 -4.70 -19.91
CA ASP A 118 7.68 -6.08 -19.52
C ASP A 118 6.49 -6.98 -19.88
N GLN A 119 6.71 -8.29 -19.81
CA GLN A 119 5.65 -9.29 -19.79
C GLN A 119 5.11 -9.44 -18.36
N GLY A 120 3.87 -9.88 -18.21
CA GLY A 120 3.33 -10.17 -16.88
C GLY A 120 1.82 -10.32 -16.87
N MET A 121 1.31 -10.69 -15.71
CA MET A 121 -0.11 -10.70 -15.39
C MET A 121 -0.35 -9.82 -14.17
N MET A 122 -1.36 -8.97 -14.24
CA MET A 122 -1.73 -8.03 -13.19
C MET A 122 -3.18 -8.26 -12.80
N PHE A 123 -3.49 -8.00 -11.54
CA PHE A 123 -4.80 -8.27 -10.98
C PHE A 123 -5.41 -7.03 -10.33
N GLY A 124 -6.71 -6.91 -10.47
CA GLY A 124 -7.56 -6.02 -9.72
C GLY A 124 -8.65 -6.82 -9.01
N TYR A 125 -9.03 -6.38 -7.83
CA TYR A 125 -10.09 -7.03 -7.06
C TYR A 125 -10.96 -5.97 -6.39
N ALA A 126 -12.24 -6.27 -6.22
CA ALA A 126 -13.18 -5.49 -5.43
C ALA A 126 -14.26 -6.39 -4.85
N THR A 127 -14.78 -6.02 -3.69
CA THR A 127 -15.90 -6.68 -3.00
C THR A 127 -16.79 -5.63 -2.34
N ASN A 128 -18.04 -5.94 -2.13
CA ASN A 128 -18.99 -5.05 -1.45
C ASN A 128 -18.96 -5.15 0.08
N GLU A 129 -17.92 -5.77 0.65
CA GLU A 129 -17.77 -5.91 2.12
C GLU A 129 -17.60 -4.57 2.84
N THR A 130 -17.02 -3.56 2.18
CA THR A 130 -16.76 -2.23 2.73
C THR A 130 -17.17 -1.14 1.75
N GLU A 131 -17.36 0.09 2.23
CA GLU A 131 -17.73 1.24 1.39
C GLU A 131 -16.66 1.61 0.35
N ASN A 132 -15.38 1.27 0.63
CA ASN A 132 -14.26 1.46 -0.28
C ASN A 132 -14.01 0.24 -1.19
N TYR A 133 -14.89 -0.76 -1.13
CA TYR A 133 -14.84 -1.98 -1.95
C TYR A 133 -13.59 -2.85 -1.70
N MET A 134 -13.14 -2.90 -0.44
CA MET A 134 -12.00 -3.69 0.02
C MET A 134 -12.44 -4.85 0.91
N PRO A 135 -11.62 -5.93 1.00
CA PRO A 135 -11.83 -6.97 2.01
C PRO A 135 -11.77 -6.40 3.42
N LEU A 136 -12.79 -6.64 4.23
CA LEU A 136 -12.95 -6.06 5.56
C LEU A 136 -11.79 -6.39 6.51
N ALA A 137 -11.26 -7.62 6.45
CA ALA A 137 -10.15 -8.03 7.32
C ALA A 137 -8.87 -7.22 7.05
N LEU A 138 -8.57 -6.92 5.78
CA LEU A 138 -7.45 -6.07 5.40
C LEU A 138 -7.68 -4.61 5.76
N ASP A 139 -8.87 -4.10 5.46
CA ASP A 139 -9.24 -2.71 5.72
C ASP A 139 -9.15 -2.38 7.22
N LEU A 140 -9.66 -3.25 8.09
CA LEU A 140 -9.48 -3.15 9.54
C LEU A 140 -8.01 -3.22 9.96
N SER A 141 -7.21 -4.10 9.33
CA SER A 141 -5.79 -4.21 9.63
C SER A 141 -5.03 -2.91 9.29
N HIS A 142 -5.35 -2.27 8.16
CA HIS A 142 -4.79 -0.96 7.81
C HIS A 142 -5.25 0.14 8.77
N SER A 143 -6.53 0.19 9.10
CA SER A 143 -7.10 1.21 9.99
C SER A 143 -6.48 1.16 11.38
N LEU A 144 -6.24 -0.03 11.94
CA LEU A 144 -5.57 -0.20 13.23
C LEU A 144 -4.18 0.45 13.24
N LEU A 145 -3.39 0.25 12.20
CA LEU A 145 -2.02 0.77 12.15
C LEU A 145 -1.93 2.23 11.74
N SER A 146 -2.81 2.70 10.86
CA SER A 146 -2.87 4.12 10.51
C SER A 146 -3.32 4.96 11.71
N GLU A 147 -4.29 4.50 12.50
CA GLU A 147 -4.71 5.14 13.74
C GLU A 147 -3.61 5.12 14.81
N LEU A 148 -2.90 3.99 14.94
CA LEU A 148 -1.75 3.90 15.85
C LEU A 148 -0.64 4.89 15.47
N ALA A 149 -0.34 5.04 14.18
CA ALA A 149 0.61 6.02 13.68
C ALA A 149 0.11 7.46 13.88
N PHE A 150 -1.20 7.72 13.75
CA PHE A 150 -1.78 9.01 14.03
C PHE A 150 -1.60 9.39 15.51
N ILE A 151 -1.87 8.48 16.44
CA ILE A 151 -1.64 8.68 17.88
C ILE A 151 -0.16 8.99 18.12
N ARG A 152 0.74 8.21 17.56
CA ARG A 152 2.20 8.40 17.72
C ARG A 152 2.69 9.76 17.22
N LYS A 153 2.14 10.25 16.11
CA LYS A 153 2.60 11.51 15.48
C LYS A 153 1.91 12.75 16.01
N ASN A 154 0.64 12.66 16.37
CA ASN A 154 -0.20 13.83 16.65
C ASN A 154 -0.70 13.91 18.09
N GLU A 155 -0.70 12.79 18.82
CA GLU A 155 -1.25 12.68 20.16
C GLU A 155 -0.35 11.82 21.05
N ILE A 156 0.96 12.04 20.94
CA ILE A 156 1.99 11.19 21.59
C ILE A 156 1.81 11.07 23.11
N GLU A 157 1.19 12.07 23.74
CA GLU A 157 0.93 12.06 25.18
C GLU A 157 -0.02 10.92 25.61
N LYS A 158 -0.83 10.38 24.69
CA LYS A 158 -1.76 9.28 24.97
C LYS A 158 -1.05 7.93 25.06
N MET A 159 -0.06 7.71 24.19
CA MET A 159 0.77 6.50 24.14
C MET A 159 2.26 6.89 23.91
N PRO A 160 2.93 7.51 24.88
CA PRO A 160 4.24 8.18 24.69
C PRO A 160 5.40 7.22 24.37
N TYR A 161 5.19 5.94 24.58
CA TYR A 161 6.17 4.89 24.34
C TYR A 161 6.19 4.35 22.90
N LEU A 162 5.25 4.75 22.02
CA LEU A 162 5.16 4.22 20.67
C LEU A 162 6.37 4.56 19.81
N ARG A 163 6.89 3.56 19.10
CA ARG A 163 7.91 3.67 18.05
C ARG A 163 7.30 3.37 16.67
N PRO A 164 8.02 3.65 15.56
CA PRO A 164 7.42 3.60 14.22
C PRO A 164 6.99 2.22 13.73
N ASP A 165 7.68 1.14 14.11
CA ASP A 165 7.42 -0.21 13.60
C ASP A 165 6.22 -0.86 14.30
N ALA A 166 5.30 -1.39 13.51
CA ALA A 166 4.16 -2.14 14.03
C ALA A 166 3.58 -3.07 12.97
N LYS A 167 2.88 -4.11 13.44
CA LYS A 167 2.13 -5.07 12.62
C LYS A 167 0.75 -5.29 13.22
N SER A 168 -0.24 -5.54 12.36
CA SER A 168 -1.59 -5.94 12.75
C SER A 168 -2.05 -7.14 11.95
N GLN A 169 -2.97 -7.90 12.53
CA GLN A 169 -3.62 -9.02 11.87
C GLN A 169 -5.05 -9.10 12.40
N VAL A 170 -6.02 -9.24 11.48
CA VAL A 170 -7.44 -9.37 11.82
C VAL A 170 -7.99 -10.65 11.21
N THR A 171 -8.61 -11.47 12.05
CA THR A 171 -9.34 -12.68 11.64
C THR A 171 -10.83 -12.44 11.79
N ILE A 172 -11.58 -12.69 10.73
CA ILE A 172 -13.04 -12.54 10.67
C ILE A 172 -13.67 -13.90 10.38
N GLU A 173 -14.76 -14.21 11.07
CA GLU A 173 -15.62 -15.32 10.76
C GLU A 173 -16.67 -14.90 9.74
N TYR A 174 -16.80 -15.67 8.66
CA TYR A 174 -17.75 -15.47 7.57
C TYR A 174 -18.72 -16.64 7.49
N ASP A 175 -19.94 -16.39 7.02
CA ASP A 175 -20.84 -17.44 6.59
C ASP A 175 -20.47 -18.01 5.21
N ASP A 176 -21.17 -19.06 4.76
CA ASP A 176 -20.95 -19.69 3.46
C ASP A 176 -21.20 -18.74 2.26
N ASN A 177 -21.90 -17.63 2.46
CA ASN A 177 -22.16 -16.61 1.46
C ASN A 177 -21.11 -15.47 1.46
N GLY A 178 -20.11 -15.54 2.34
CA GLY A 178 -19.08 -14.52 2.47
C GLY A 178 -19.52 -13.29 3.27
N THR A 179 -20.60 -13.39 4.07
CA THR A 179 -21.03 -12.31 4.96
C THR A 179 -20.21 -12.36 6.26
N PRO A 180 -19.59 -11.27 6.71
CA PRO A 180 -18.88 -11.25 7.98
C PRO A 180 -19.85 -11.38 9.15
N LEU A 181 -19.56 -12.31 10.05
CA LEU A 181 -20.39 -12.62 11.23
C LEU A 181 -19.86 -11.99 12.52
N ARG A 182 -18.55 -12.01 12.72
CA ARG A 182 -17.87 -11.42 13.87
C ARG A 182 -16.35 -11.31 13.62
N ILE A 183 -15.72 -10.41 14.32
CA ILE A 183 -14.26 -10.41 14.45
C ILE A 183 -13.90 -11.47 15.50
N ASP A 184 -13.06 -12.44 15.08
CA ASP A 184 -12.61 -13.52 15.95
C ASP A 184 -11.36 -13.13 16.75
N THR A 185 -10.34 -12.63 16.03
CA THR A 185 -9.03 -12.33 16.62
C THR A 185 -8.45 -11.04 16.06
N ILE A 186 -7.84 -10.23 16.94
CA ILE A 186 -7.03 -9.07 16.59
C ILE A 186 -5.65 -9.25 17.20
N VAL A 187 -4.61 -9.23 16.35
CA VAL A 187 -3.21 -9.22 16.77
C VAL A 187 -2.62 -7.84 16.49
N ILE A 188 -1.93 -7.27 17.47
CA ILE A 188 -1.16 -6.02 17.31
C ILE A 188 0.22 -6.24 17.94
N SER A 189 1.26 -6.03 17.14
CA SER A 189 2.64 -5.96 17.61
C SER A 189 3.18 -4.59 17.31
N THR A 190 3.51 -3.80 18.33
CA THR A 190 4.05 -2.45 18.19
C THR A 190 5.37 -2.31 18.89
N GLN A 191 6.33 -1.72 18.18
CA GLN A 191 7.60 -1.31 18.77
C GLN A 191 7.36 -0.18 19.79
N HIS A 192 8.09 -0.23 20.91
CA HIS A 192 7.93 0.71 22.02
C HIS A 192 9.26 1.03 22.70
N ASP A 193 9.31 2.17 23.38
CA ASP A 193 10.40 2.52 24.27
C ASP A 193 10.46 1.56 25.48
N GLU A 194 11.61 1.42 26.10
CA GLU A 194 11.78 0.74 27.38
C GLU A 194 11.37 1.70 28.51
N PHE A 195 10.04 1.80 28.75
CA PHE A 195 9.46 2.81 29.63
C PHE A 195 9.22 2.33 31.07
N VAL A 196 9.45 1.03 31.36
CA VAL A 196 9.49 0.47 32.72
C VAL A 196 10.85 -0.18 32.91
N LEU A 197 11.64 0.37 33.83
CA LEU A 197 12.96 -0.19 34.14
C LEU A 197 12.84 -1.29 35.21
N PRO A 198 13.63 -2.36 35.11
CA PRO A 198 13.67 -3.39 36.16
C PRO A 198 14.23 -2.83 37.47
N ALA A 199 13.74 -3.32 38.59
CA ALA A 199 14.18 -2.87 39.93
C ALA A 199 15.64 -3.24 40.23
N ASP A 200 16.13 -4.31 39.63
CA ASP A 200 17.51 -4.82 39.71
C ASP A 200 17.83 -5.68 38.47
N ASP A 201 19.07 -6.19 38.42
CA ASP A 201 19.54 -7.02 37.30
C ASP A 201 19.03 -8.48 37.30
N SER A 202 18.22 -8.88 38.26
CA SER A 202 17.66 -10.22 38.32
C SER A 202 16.70 -10.49 37.16
N LYS A 203 16.66 -11.76 36.75
CA LYS A 203 15.69 -12.18 35.70
C LYS A 203 14.26 -11.89 36.11
N ALA A 204 13.92 -12.09 37.38
CA ALA A 204 12.57 -11.84 37.90
C ALA A 204 12.16 -10.35 37.79
N ALA A 205 13.09 -9.42 38.10
CA ALA A 205 12.84 -8.00 37.96
C ALA A 205 12.69 -7.58 36.47
N LYS A 206 13.50 -8.16 35.57
CA LYS A 206 13.40 -7.92 34.12
C LYS A 206 12.09 -8.46 33.56
N ASP A 207 11.71 -9.69 33.89
CA ASP A 207 10.45 -10.31 33.47
C ASP A 207 9.21 -9.51 33.99
N ALA A 208 9.31 -8.97 35.23
CA ALA A 208 8.25 -8.14 35.79
C ALA A 208 8.10 -6.78 35.06
N ALA A 209 9.22 -6.12 34.71
CA ALA A 209 9.22 -4.89 33.97
C ALA A 209 8.65 -5.08 32.54
N ASP A 210 9.08 -6.15 31.84
CA ASP A 210 8.61 -6.49 30.50
C ASP A 210 7.10 -6.76 30.51
N LYS A 211 6.61 -7.51 31.51
CA LYS A 211 5.18 -7.76 31.68
C LYS A 211 4.40 -6.48 31.98
N ALA A 212 4.89 -5.60 32.80
CA ALA A 212 4.24 -4.33 33.11
C ALA A 212 4.09 -3.44 31.85
N MET A 213 5.11 -3.41 30.98
CA MET A 213 5.03 -2.72 29.69
C MET A 213 4.00 -3.35 28.77
N GLN A 214 3.99 -4.69 28.66
CA GLN A 214 3.03 -5.42 27.83
C GLN A 214 1.60 -5.19 28.32
N ASP A 215 1.35 -5.29 29.62
CA ASP A 215 0.01 -5.08 30.21
C ASP A 215 -0.49 -3.64 29.97
N ARG A 216 0.39 -2.64 30.06
CA ARG A 216 0.05 -1.25 29.76
C ARG A 216 -0.29 -1.08 28.29
N ILE A 217 0.53 -1.58 27.36
CA ILE A 217 0.28 -1.49 25.92
C ILE A 217 -1.05 -2.19 25.57
N ALA A 218 -1.31 -3.37 26.14
CA ALA A 218 -2.54 -4.11 25.90
C ALA A 218 -3.78 -3.36 26.43
N ALA A 219 -3.67 -2.68 27.57
CA ALA A 219 -4.75 -1.86 28.12
C ALA A 219 -5.03 -0.64 27.21
N ASP A 220 -3.99 0.08 26.77
CA ASP A 220 -4.16 1.25 25.90
C ASP A 220 -4.69 0.87 24.51
N VAL A 221 -4.25 -0.25 23.93
CA VAL A 221 -4.81 -0.78 22.68
C VAL A 221 -6.32 -1.03 22.82
N LYS A 222 -6.75 -1.71 23.88
CA LYS A 222 -8.17 -2.06 24.08
C LYS A 222 -9.04 -0.85 24.42
N SER A 223 -8.53 0.08 25.23
CA SER A 223 -9.32 1.22 25.74
C SER A 223 -9.26 2.47 24.87
N LEU A 224 -8.21 2.63 24.04
CA LEU A 224 -8.02 3.81 23.22
C LEU A 224 -8.03 3.48 21.72
N LEU A 225 -7.18 2.56 21.25
CA LEU A 225 -7.04 2.30 19.82
C LEU A 225 -8.28 1.63 19.22
N ILE A 226 -8.76 0.53 19.82
CA ILE A 226 -9.90 -0.23 19.28
C ILE A 226 -11.18 0.61 19.19
N PRO A 227 -11.60 1.38 20.22
CA PRO A 227 -12.80 2.21 20.11
C PRO A 227 -12.69 3.29 19.03
N ARG A 228 -11.52 3.87 18.81
CA ARG A 228 -11.29 4.88 17.79
C ARG A 228 -11.38 4.29 16.38
N VAL A 229 -10.82 3.11 16.18
CA VAL A 229 -10.95 2.40 14.89
C VAL A 229 -12.40 1.97 14.66
N MET A 230 -13.05 1.39 15.65
CA MET A 230 -14.46 1.00 15.55
C MET A 230 -15.36 2.19 15.15
N ALA A 231 -15.11 3.38 15.69
CA ALA A 231 -15.89 4.58 15.40
C ALA A 231 -15.76 5.08 13.96
N GLN A 232 -14.75 4.62 13.19
CA GLN A 232 -14.56 4.98 11.78
C GLN A 232 -15.46 4.18 10.83
N TYR A 233 -16.13 3.14 11.34
CA TYR A 233 -16.91 2.21 10.53
C TYR A 233 -18.42 2.38 10.71
N PRO A 234 -19.22 1.98 9.71
CA PRO A 234 -20.67 2.01 9.81
C PRO A 234 -21.20 1.01 10.86
N PRO A 235 -22.45 1.20 11.36
CA PRO A 235 -23.01 0.40 12.46
C PRO A 235 -22.95 -1.12 12.28
N GLN A 236 -23.10 -1.61 11.04
CA GLN A 236 -23.03 -3.05 10.74
C GLN A 236 -21.63 -3.63 10.99
N VAL A 237 -20.57 -2.88 10.71
CA VAL A 237 -19.20 -3.30 11.01
C VAL A 237 -18.88 -3.13 12.49
N GLN A 238 -19.37 -2.04 13.12
CA GLN A 238 -19.23 -1.85 14.57
C GLN A 238 -19.84 -3.01 15.37
N ALA A 239 -20.94 -3.58 14.90
CA ALA A 239 -21.59 -4.73 15.55
C ALA A 239 -20.73 -6.02 15.55
N LEU A 240 -19.70 -6.10 14.72
CA LEU A 240 -18.75 -7.22 14.68
C LEU A 240 -17.73 -7.16 15.84
N PHE A 241 -17.58 -5.98 16.48
CA PHE A 241 -16.70 -5.80 17.64
C PHE A 241 -17.42 -6.23 18.92
N THR A 242 -17.34 -7.52 19.20
CA THR A 242 -18.01 -8.11 20.39
C THR A 242 -17.01 -8.29 21.54
N ASP A 243 -17.52 -8.60 22.73
CA ASP A 243 -16.74 -8.97 23.92
C ASP A 243 -15.99 -10.32 23.77
N LYS A 244 -16.28 -11.07 22.71
CA LYS A 244 -15.67 -12.39 22.42
C LYS A 244 -14.40 -12.31 21.58
N ILE A 245 -13.94 -11.10 21.20
CA ILE A 245 -12.71 -10.96 20.42
C ILE A 245 -11.51 -11.40 21.24
N THR A 246 -10.69 -12.27 20.66
CA THR A 246 -9.38 -12.63 21.20
C THR A 246 -8.35 -11.56 20.82
N TYR A 247 -7.72 -10.93 21.81
CA TYR A 247 -6.68 -9.93 21.58
C TYR A 247 -5.29 -10.50 21.90
N HIS A 248 -4.39 -10.41 20.93
CA HIS A 248 -2.96 -10.67 21.11
C HIS A 248 -2.18 -9.37 20.92
N VAL A 249 -1.72 -8.77 22.01
CA VAL A 249 -0.94 -7.52 21.98
C VAL A 249 0.48 -7.81 22.44
N ASN A 250 1.47 -7.55 21.57
CA ASN A 250 2.87 -7.91 21.77
C ASN A 250 3.01 -9.32 22.38
N PRO A 251 2.50 -10.38 21.73
CA PRO A 251 2.38 -11.72 22.34
C PRO A 251 3.73 -12.35 22.69
N THR A 252 4.82 -11.89 22.09
CA THR A 252 6.19 -12.31 22.42
C THR A 252 6.78 -11.52 23.60
N GLY A 253 6.05 -10.55 24.17
CA GLY A 253 6.49 -9.66 25.24
C GLY A 253 7.10 -8.36 24.71
N LYS A 254 8.29 -7.99 25.19
CA LYS A 254 9.00 -6.75 24.87
C LYS A 254 9.34 -6.66 23.37
N PHE A 255 9.03 -5.50 22.75
CA PHE A 255 9.37 -5.19 21.35
C PHE A 255 10.05 -3.81 21.27
N VAL A 256 11.24 -3.70 21.80
CA VAL A 256 12.06 -2.47 21.79
C VAL A 256 12.97 -2.44 20.55
N ILE A 257 13.58 -3.57 20.19
CA ILE A 257 14.38 -3.70 18.98
C ILE A 257 13.41 -3.98 17.82
N GLY A 258 13.35 -3.05 16.87
CA GLY A 258 12.47 -3.14 15.70
C GLY A 258 12.91 -2.16 14.62
N GLY A 259 12.08 -2.00 13.59
CA GLY A 259 12.43 -1.23 12.42
C GLY A 259 13.63 -1.83 11.67
N PRO A 260 14.35 -1.06 10.83
CA PRO A 260 15.49 -1.56 10.06
C PRO A 260 16.66 -2.11 10.89
N HIS A 261 16.72 -1.79 12.20
CA HIS A 261 17.68 -2.40 13.11
C HIS A 261 17.26 -3.82 13.52
N GLY A 262 15.97 -4.08 13.65
CA GLY A 262 15.44 -5.40 14.00
C GLY A 262 15.42 -6.38 12.83
N ASP A 263 15.11 -5.90 11.63
CA ASP A 263 15.01 -6.72 10.41
C ASP A 263 15.32 -5.86 9.17
N THR A 264 15.90 -6.48 8.16
CA THR A 264 16.21 -5.82 6.89
C THR A 264 14.95 -5.64 6.04
N GLY A 265 14.75 -4.41 5.52
CA GLY A 265 13.66 -4.09 4.59
C GLY A 265 14.12 -3.96 3.15
N LEU A 266 13.24 -4.32 2.23
CA LEU A 266 13.43 -4.22 0.79
C LEU A 266 12.14 -3.75 0.12
N THR A 267 12.29 -2.94 -0.94
CA THR A 267 11.17 -2.55 -1.81
C THR A 267 10.46 -3.77 -2.37
N GLY A 268 9.12 -3.76 -2.32
CA GLY A 268 8.29 -4.78 -2.95
C GLY A 268 8.15 -6.10 -2.19
N ARG A 269 8.44 -6.13 -0.89
CA ARG A 269 8.27 -7.34 -0.05
C ARG A 269 6.96 -7.39 0.73
N LYS A 270 6.06 -6.41 0.54
CA LYS A 270 4.74 -6.35 1.19
C LYS A 270 3.59 -6.23 0.20
N ILE A 271 3.76 -6.84 -0.99
CA ILE A 271 2.84 -6.73 -2.11
C ILE A 271 1.41 -7.21 -1.82
N ILE A 272 1.23 -8.16 -0.91
CA ILE A 272 -0.10 -8.65 -0.49
C ILE A 272 -0.77 -7.64 0.45
N VAL A 273 -0.01 -7.02 1.36
CA VAL A 273 -0.47 -5.89 2.19
C VAL A 273 -0.82 -4.68 1.33
N ASP A 274 -0.05 -4.43 0.28
CA ASP A 274 -0.26 -3.31 -0.65
C ASP A 274 -1.53 -3.46 -1.49
N THR A 275 -2.06 -4.67 -1.63
CA THR A 275 -3.18 -4.99 -2.52
C THR A 275 -4.43 -5.46 -1.77
N TYR A 276 -4.68 -6.76 -1.64
CA TYR A 276 -5.99 -7.28 -1.21
C TYR A 276 -5.91 -8.23 -0.01
N GLY A 277 -4.77 -8.31 0.69
CA GLY A 277 -4.62 -9.11 1.91
C GLY A 277 -4.86 -10.61 1.75
N GLY A 278 -4.67 -11.15 0.53
CA GLY A 278 -4.86 -12.55 0.21
C GLY A 278 -6.25 -12.93 -0.33
N LYS A 279 -7.23 -12.01 -0.37
CA LYS A 279 -8.54 -12.24 -1.02
C LYS A 279 -8.43 -12.23 -2.53
N GLY A 280 -7.74 -11.25 -3.10
CA GLY A 280 -7.47 -11.17 -4.54
C GLY A 280 -6.11 -11.79 -4.88
N ALA A 281 -5.97 -12.32 -6.10
CA ALA A 281 -4.71 -12.78 -6.64
C ALA A 281 -3.73 -11.62 -6.85
N HIS A 282 -2.43 -11.94 -6.97
CA HIS A 282 -1.35 -10.99 -7.26
C HIS A 282 -0.41 -11.56 -8.32
N GLY A 283 0.06 -10.71 -9.24
CA GLY A 283 0.96 -11.13 -10.32
C GLY A 283 2.43 -11.29 -9.91
N GLY A 284 2.79 -10.85 -8.70
CA GLY A 284 4.15 -10.95 -8.15
C GLY A 284 5.02 -9.70 -8.35
N GLY A 285 4.64 -8.77 -9.22
CA GLY A 285 5.40 -7.54 -9.47
C GLY A 285 5.24 -6.51 -8.34
N ALA A 286 6.34 -5.95 -7.85
CA ALA A 286 6.33 -4.82 -6.92
C ALA A 286 5.81 -3.55 -7.60
N PHE A 287 5.19 -2.65 -6.82
CA PHE A 287 4.68 -1.36 -7.30
C PHE A 287 5.68 -0.23 -7.03
N SER A 288 6.10 -0.07 -5.78
CA SER A 288 6.93 1.06 -5.33
C SER A 288 8.23 1.16 -6.11
N GLY A 289 8.66 2.39 -6.39
CA GLY A 289 9.86 2.70 -7.16
C GLY A 289 9.74 2.58 -8.67
N LYS A 290 8.61 2.12 -9.20
CA LYS A 290 8.35 1.94 -10.64
C LYS A 290 7.51 3.07 -11.20
N ASP A 291 7.99 3.73 -12.28
CA ASP A 291 7.19 4.69 -13.06
C ASP A 291 6.06 4.01 -13.84
N PRO A 292 5.03 4.75 -14.30
CA PRO A 292 3.83 4.15 -14.89
C PRO A 292 4.03 3.44 -16.23
N SER A 293 5.19 3.51 -16.85
CA SER A 293 5.49 2.67 -18.03
C SER A 293 5.67 1.20 -17.69
N LYS A 294 5.88 0.88 -16.41
CA LYS A 294 5.93 -0.48 -15.89
C LYS A 294 4.52 -0.97 -15.62
N VAL A 295 4.04 -1.90 -16.44
CA VAL A 295 2.68 -2.43 -16.39
C VAL A 295 2.38 -3.16 -15.07
N ASP A 296 3.37 -3.69 -14.37
CA ASP A 296 3.22 -4.25 -13.02
C ASP A 296 2.43 -3.32 -12.09
N ARG A 297 2.69 -2.02 -12.18
CA ARG A 297 2.01 -1.00 -11.38
C ARG A 297 0.81 -0.41 -12.10
N SER A 298 0.98 0.15 -13.28
CA SER A 298 -0.06 0.88 -14.00
C SER A 298 -1.27 -0.01 -14.35
N ALA A 299 -1.03 -1.22 -14.82
CA ALA A 299 -2.10 -2.14 -15.19
C ALA A 299 -2.78 -2.78 -13.97
N ALA A 300 -2.08 -2.96 -12.83
CA ALA A 300 -2.70 -3.37 -11.58
C ALA A 300 -3.67 -2.28 -11.06
N TYR A 301 -3.29 -1.02 -11.14
CA TYR A 301 -4.18 0.10 -10.81
C TYR A 301 -5.39 0.17 -11.75
N ALA A 302 -5.18 -0.01 -13.06
CA ALA A 302 -6.27 -0.03 -14.02
C ALA A 302 -7.20 -1.24 -13.81
N ALA A 303 -6.67 -2.41 -13.48
CA ALA A 303 -7.47 -3.58 -13.14
C ALA A 303 -8.31 -3.37 -11.86
N ARG A 304 -7.73 -2.68 -10.83
CA ARG A 304 -8.48 -2.26 -9.65
C ARG A 304 -9.61 -1.30 -10.02
N HIS A 305 -9.35 -0.31 -10.86
CA HIS A 305 -10.35 0.64 -11.31
C HIS A 305 -11.54 -0.06 -11.99
N ILE A 306 -11.27 -1.03 -12.85
CA ILE A 306 -12.30 -1.87 -13.49
C ILE A 306 -13.10 -2.65 -12.44
N ALA A 307 -12.42 -3.41 -11.58
CA ALA A 307 -13.08 -4.24 -10.58
C ALA A 307 -13.99 -3.43 -9.67
N LYS A 308 -13.49 -2.28 -9.18
CA LYS A 308 -14.26 -1.39 -8.29
C LYS A 308 -15.50 -0.82 -8.97
N ASN A 309 -15.37 -0.35 -10.21
CA ASN A 309 -16.51 0.19 -10.97
C ASN A 309 -17.55 -0.89 -11.32
N LEU A 310 -17.14 -2.13 -11.61
CA LEU A 310 -18.07 -3.24 -11.84
C LEU A 310 -18.88 -3.56 -10.58
N VAL A 311 -18.26 -3.64 -9.42
CA VAL A 311 -18.96 -3.90 -8.14
C VAL A 311 -19.86 -2.71 -7.80
N ALA A 312 -19.37 -1.48 -7.92
CA ALA A 312 -20.16 -0.29 -7.64
C ALA A 312 -21.35 -0.10 -8.59
N ALA A 313 -21.24 -0.54 -9.84
CA ALA A 313 -22.34 -0.54 -10.80
C ALA A 313 -23.38 -1.64 -10.50
N GLY A 314 -23.08 -2.59 -9.63
CA GLY A 314 -23.99 -3.70 -9.30
C GLY A 314 -23.88 -4.91 -10.23
N VAL A 315 -22.83 -5.02 -11.05
CA VAL A 315 -22.64 -6.17 -11.96
C VAL A 315 -22.42 -7.46 -11.15
N ALA A 316 -21.67 -7.38 -10.06
CA ALA A 316 -21.45 -8.50 -9.12
C ALA A 316 -21.10 -7.96 -7.73
N ASP A 317 -21.25 -8.80 -6.69
CA ASP A 317 -20.86 -8.45 -5.32
C ASP A 317 -19.35 -8.55 -5.08
N GLU A 318 -18.67 -9.33 -5.93
CA GLU A 318 -17.23 -9.60 -5.85
C GLU A 318 -16.69 -9.81 -7.26
N VAL A 319 -15.56 -9.18 -7.59
CA VAL A 319 -14.94 -9.27 -8.92
C VAL A 319 -13.44 -9.33 -8.83
N LEU A 320 -12.85 -10.31 -9.50
CA LEU A 320 -11.43 -10.36 -9.83
C LEU A 320 -11.24 -10.07 -11.32
N VAL A 321 -10.35 -9.16 -11.63
CA VAL A 321 -9.92 -8.82 -13.00
C VAL A 321 -8.46 -9.23 -13.16
N GLN A 322 -8.15 -10.02 -14.19
CA GLN A 322 -6.78 -10.25 -14.63
C GLN A 322 -6.54 -9.58 -15.98
N VAL A 323 -5.40 -8.94 -16.14
CA VAL A 323 -4.90 -8.47 -17.43
C VAL A 323 -3.48 -8.96 -17.63
N SER A 324 -3.09 -9.31 -18.87
CA SER A 324 -1.74 -9.76 -19.16
C SER A 324 -1.16 -9.08 -20.39
N TYR A 325 0.17 -8.93 -20.40
CA TYR A 325 0.91 -8.29 -21.47
C TYR A 325 2.10 -9.15 -21.92
N ALA A 326 2.45 -9.01 -23.21
CA ALA A 326 3.73 -9.43 -23.73
C ALA A 326 4.65 -8.19 -23.86
N ILE A 327 5.94 -8.35 -23.56
CA ILE A 327 6.92 -7.27 -23.69
C ILE A 327 6.91 -6.68 -25.11
N GLY A 328 6.93 -5.36 -25.21
CA GLY A 328 6.96 -4.64 -26.49
C GLY A 328 5.63 -4.61 -27.25
N VAL A 329 4.55 -5.21 -26.70
CA VAL A 329 3.21 -5.20 -27.29
C VAL A 329 2.31 -4.26 -26.50
N ALA A 330 1.63 -3.33 -27.19
CA ALA A 330 0.77 -2.33 -26.54
C ALA A 330 -0.57 -2.92 -26.11
N LYS A 331 -1.17 -3.74 -26.97
CA LYS A 331 -2.49 -4.35 -26.66
C LYS A 331 -2.31 -5.49 -25.67
N PRO A 332 -3.10 -5.55 -24.58
CA PRO A 332 -3.04 -6.69 -23.66
C PRO A 332 -3.37 -8.01 -24.40
N MET A 333 -2.85 -9.11 -23.86
CA MET A 333 -3.11 -10.46 -24.38
C MET A 333 -4.51 -10.93 -24.10
N ASN A 334 -5.00 -10.62 -22.89
CA ASN A 334 -6.35 -10.96 -22.43
C ASN A 334 -6.82 -10.03 -21.31
N ILE A 335 -8.14 -10.00 -21.12
CA ILE A 335 -8.81 -9.61 -19.88
C ILE A 335 -9.63 -10.80 -19.44
N PHE A 336 -9.43 -11.23 -18.19
CA PHE A 336 -10.19 -12.30 -17.58
C PHE A 336 -10.96 -11.75 -16.39
N ILE A 337 -12.22 -12.13 -16.25
CA ILE A 337 -13.09 -11.77 -15.13
C ILE A 337 -13.49 -13.04 -14.38
N ASN A 338 -13.54 -12.95 -13.06
CA ASN A 338 -14.13 -13.95 -12.19
C ASN A 338 -15.03 -13.26 -11.16
N THR A 339 -16.32 -13.55 -11.19
CA THR A 339 -17.31 -13.05 -10.24
C THR A 339 -17.52 -13.98 -9.05
N TYR A 340 -16.76 -15.08 -8.97
CA TYR A 340 -16.89 -16.12 -7.93
C TYR A 340 -18.31 -16.69 -7.79
N GLY A 341 -19.11 -16.63 -8.87
CA GLY A 341 -20.52 -17.04 -8.87
C GLY A 341 -21.46 -16.03 -8.18
N ARG A 342 -20.98 -14.81 -7.92
CA ARG A 342 -21.74 -13.72 -7.25
C ARG A 342 -22.15 -12.63 -8.25
N SER A 343 -22.35 -13.01 -9.53
CA SER A 343 -22.87 -12.12 -10.57
C SER A 343 -24.33 -11.76 -10.32
N ASN A 344 -24.67 -10.49 -10.47
CA ASN A 344 -26.04 -9.98 -10.39
C ASN A 344 -26.69 -9.80 -11.78
N VAL A 345 -25.94 -10.05 -12.85
CA VAL A 345 -26.40 -9.99 -14.23
C VAL A 345 -26.50 -11.39 -14.85
N LYS A 346 -27.36 -11.55 -15.86
CA LYS A 346 -27.54 -12.83 -16.57
C LYS A 346 -26.50 -13.01 -17.70
N LEU A 347 -25.22 -12.77 -17.34
CA LEU A 347 -24.09 -12.91 -18.24
C LEU A 347 -23.07 -13.83 -17.59
N THR A 348 -22.36 -14.60 -18.41
CA THR A 348 -21.17 -15.35 -17.96
C THR A 348 -20.00 -14.41 -17.73
N ASP A 349 -19.02 -14.86 -16.94
CA ASP A 349 -17.78 -14.10 -16.72
C ASP A 349 -17.05 -13.74 -18.03
N GLY A 350 -17.13 -14.62 -19.04
CA GLY A 350 -16.59 -14.38 -20.38
C GLY A 350 -17.29 -13.24 -21.12
N GLU A 351 -18.63 -13.19 -21.07
CA GLU A 351 -19.43 -12.12 -21.68
C GLU A 351 -19.21 -10.78 -20.94
N ILE A 352 -19.04 -10.82 -19.62
CA ILE A 352 -18.65 -9.64 -18.83
C ILE A 352 -17.26 -9.15 -19.28
N ALA A 353 -16.30 -10.06 -19.45
CA ALA A 353 -14.95 -9.72 -19.91
C ALA A 353 -14.94 -9.07 -21.31
N GLU A 354 -15.79 -9.54 -22.24
CA GLU A 354 -15.92 -8.93 -23.56
C GLU A 354 -16.44 -7.49 -23.50
N LYS A 355 -17.46 -7.23 -22.68
CA LYS A 355 -17.96 -5.87 -22.44
C LYS A 355 -16.90 -4.96 -21.83
N VAL A 356 -16.17 -5.45 -20.83
CA VAL A 356 -15.04 -4.73 -20.20
C VAL A 356 -13.95 -4.42 -21.21
N TRP A 357 -13.62 -5.35 -22.10
CA TRP A 357 -12.66 -5.14 -23.17
C TRP A 357 -13.03 -3.98 -24.10
N ASN A 358 -14.29 -3.80 -24.38
CA ASN A 358 -14.81 -2.74 -25.25
C ASN A 358 -14.89 -1.36 -24.53
N LEU A 359 -15.15 -1.38 -23.21
CA LEU A 359 -15.27 -0.15 -22.41
C LEU A 359 -13.92 0.46 -22.02
N PHE A 360 -12.90 -0.38 -21.79
CA PHE A 360 -11.63 0.07 -21.21
C PHE A 360 -10.45 -0.15 -22.15
N ASP A 361 -9.86 0.95 -22.61
CA ASP A 361 -8.58 0.86 -23.32
C ASP A 361 -7.46 0.56 -22.31
N MET A 362 -6.91 -0.64 -22.40
CA MET A 362 -5.90 -1.15 -21.50
C MET A 362 -4.48 -1.08 -22.10
N ARG A 363 -4.27 -0.32 -23.17
CA ARG A 363 -2.90 -0.02 -23.64
C ARG A 363 -2.16 0.83 -22.61
N PRO A 364 -0.84 0.61 -22.39
CA PRO A 364 -0.09 1.31 -21.33
C PRO A 364 -0.27 2.84 -21.35
N LYS A 365 -0.16 3.46 -22.52
CA LYS A 365 -0.36 4.91 -22.65
C LYS A 365 -1.78 5.37 -22.30
N ALA A 366 -2.79 4.61 -22.69
CA ALA A 366 -4.19 4.91 -22.38
C ALA A 366 -4.46 4.82 -20.85
N ILE A 367 -3.83 3.88 -20.17
CA ILE A 367 -3.87 3.78 -18.71
C ILE A 367 -3.19 4.99 -18.06
N GLU A 368 -1.96 5.35 -18.50
CA GLU A 368 -1.26 6.52 -17.97
C GLU A 368 -2.11 7.80 -18.06
N ASP A 369 -2.76 8.03 -19.20
CA ASP A 369 -3.56 9.24 -19.44
C ASP A 369 -4.87 9.22 -18.63
N ARG A 370 -5.60 8.10 -18.66
CA ARG A 370 -6.87 7.93 -17.94
C ARG A 370 -6.70 8.13 -16.43
N LEU A 371 -5.66 7.53 -15.86
CA LEU A 371 -5.39 7.57 -14.44
C LEU A 371 -4.40 8.68 -14.04
N LYS A 372 -3.96 9.53 -14.97
CA LYS A 372 -3.04 10.67 -14.73
C LYS A 372 -1.73 10.26 -14.05
N LEU A 373 -1.20 9.09 -14.39
CA LEU A 373 -0.09 8.46 -13.67
C LEU A 373 1.28 9.15 -13.85
N ARG A 374 1.45 10.10 -14.78
CA ARG A 374 2.69 10.86 -14.94
C ARG A 374 2.85 12.04 -13.97
N ASN A 375 2.03 12.06 -12.92
CA ASN A 375 2.13 13.03 -11.84
C ASN A 375 2.82 12.41 -10.61
N PRO A 376 3.40 13.24 -9.71
CA PRO A 376 4.03 12.76 -8.47
C PRO A 376 2.95 12.41 -7.42
N ILE A 377 2.39 11.21 -7.53
CA ILE A 377 1.23 10.73 -6.74
C ILE A 377 1.53 9.42 -5.97
N TYR A 378 2.81 9.04 -5.88
CA TYR A 378 3.18 7.70 -5.47
C TYR A 378 3.59 7.57 -4.01
N PHE A 379 4.18 8.58 -3.39
CA PHE A 379 4.61 8.51 -1.99
C PHE A 379 3.46 8.11 -1.04
N GLU A 380 2.28 8.65 -1.25
CA GLU A 380 1.09 8.39 -0.42
C GLU A 380 0.54 6.97 -0.58
N THR A 381 0.94 6.25 -1.61
CA THR A 381 0.53 4.86 -1.84
C THR A 381 1.37 3.86 -1.04
N ALA A 382 2.59 4.25 -0.68
CA ALA A 382 3.61 3.34 -0.16
C ALA A 382 3.39 2.87 1.28
N SER A 383 2.30 3.27 1.94
CA SER A 383 1.91 2.80 3.27
C SER A 383 0.39 2.65 3.38
N TYR A 384 -0.05 1.67 4.19
CA TYR A 384 -1.47 1.37 4.45
C TYR A 384 -2.29 1.03 3.21
N GLY A 385 -1.66 0.38 2.22
CA GLY A 385 -2.29 -0.12 1.00
C GLY A 385 -2.36 0.89 -0.14
N HIS A 386 -2.19 0.38 -1.36
CA HIS A 386 -2.35 1.14 -2.60
C HIS A 386 -3.82 1.24 -3.04
N MET A 387 -4.67 0.34 -2.52
CA MET A 387 -6.09 0.21 -2.87
C MET A 387 -6.97 0.59 -1.69
N GLY A 388 -8.25 0.89 -1.97
CA GLY A 388 -9.23 1.24 -0.93
C GLY A 388 -9.09 2.65 -0.37
N ARG A 389 -8.38 3.52 -1.06
CA ARG A 389 -8.14 4.90 -0.65
C ARG A 389 -9.16 5.85 -1.28
N THR A 390 -9.30 7.04 -0.70
CA THR A 390 -10.21 8.07 -1.22
C THR A 390 -9.47 8.98 -2.20
N PRO A 391 -9.95 9.14 -3.45
CA PRO A 391 -9.41 10.13 -4.38
C PRO A 391 -9.48 11.54 -3.79
N GLN A 392 -8.39 12.29 -3.89
CA GLN A 392 -8.33 13.66 -3.38
C GLN A 392 -7.31 14.49 -4.15
N VAL A 393 -7.62 15.78 -4.30
CA VAL A 393 -6.69 16.75 -4.88
C VAL A 393 -5.83 17.34 -3.78
N VAL A 394 -4.52 17.34 -3.99
CA VAL A 394 -3.55 17.90 -3.05
C VAL A 394 -2.54 18.78 -3.79
N ILE A 395 -1.96 19.72 -3.05
CA ILE A 395 -0.82 20.51 -3.52
C ILE A 395 0.44 19.92 -2.92
N LYS A 396 1.39 19.54 -3.78
CA LYS A 396 2.72 19.03 -3.38
C LYS A 396 3.78 20.04 -3.78
N GLU A 397 4.71 20.27 -2.90
CA GLU A 397 5.86 21.16 -3.10
C GLU A 397 7.14 20.33 -3.10
N PHE A 398 7.94 20.50 -4.16
CA PHE A 398 9.22 19.84 -4.34
C PHE A 398 10.34 20.88 -4.34
N ASN A 399 11.21 20.78 -3.37
CA ASN A 399 12.33 21.68 -3.16
C ASN A 399 13.64 20.99 -3.49
N SER A 400 14.49 21.64 -4.29
CA SER A 400 15.83 21.16 -4.57
C SER A 400 16.81 22.31 -4.42
N ARG A 401 17.93 22.08 -3.74
CA ARG A 401 19.02 23.04 -3.66
C ARG A 401 19.66 23.38 -5.01
N TYR A 402 19.32 22.63 -6.05
CA TYR A 402 19.79 22.85 -7.44
C TYR A 402 18.84 23.71 -8.25
N ASN A 403 17.65 24.00 -7.73
CA ASN A 403 16.64 24.83 -8.38
C ASN A 403 16.44 26.15 -7.61
N THR A 404 16.24 27.24 -8.34
CA THR A 404 16.05 28.57 -7.75
C THR A 404 14.67 28.80 -7.14
N ALA A 405 13.70 27.95 -7.48
CA ALA A 405 12.33 27.99 -6.98
C ALA A 405 11.78 26.58 -6.81
N PRO A 406 10.87 26.37 -5.84
CA PRO A 406 10.17 25.09 -5.69
C PRO A 406 9.29 24.80 -6.91
N VAL A 407 9.11 23.51 -7.20
CA VAL A 407 8.07 23.05 -8.13
C VAL A 407 6.81 22.74 -7.33
N ILE A 408 5.73 23.43 -7.68
CA ILE A 408 4.42 23.24 -7.05
C ILE A 408 3.54 22.45 -8.01
N CYS A 409 3.04 21.29 -7.56
CA CYS A 409 2.18 20.42 -8.33
C CYS A 409 0.81 20.30 -7.64
N GLU A 410 -0.27 20.68 -8.32
CA GLU A 410 -1.61 20.25 -7.95
C GLU A 410 -1.87 18.91 -8.59
N VAL A 411 -2.11 17.87 -7.80
CA VAL A 411 -2.26 16.48 -8.25
C VAL A 411 -3.45 15.80 -7.59
N GLU A 412 -4.04 14.86 -8.33
CA GLU A 412 -5.13 14.01 -7.83
C GLU A 412 -4.56 12.65 -7.43
N LEU A 413 -4.61 12.34 -6.13
CA LEU A 413 -4.16 11.07 -5.58
C LEU A 413 -5.22 9.98 -5.79
N PHE A 414 -4.78 8.71 -5.88
CA PHE A 414 -5.62 7.52 -5.93
C PHE A 414 -6.68 7.56 -7.05
N THR A 415 -6.31 8.03 -8.23
CA THR A 415 -7.22 8.19 -9.38
C THR A 415 -7.90 6.89 -9.82
N TRP A 416 -7.26 5.73 -9.58
CA TRP A 416 -7.82 4.40 -9.85
C TRP A 416 -8.93 3.97 -8.88
N GLU A 417 -9.17 4.75 -7.84
CA GLU A 417 -10.27 4.52 -6.89
C GLU A 417 -11.55 5.30 -7.24
N LYS A 418 -11.56 6.05 -8.35
CA LYS A 418 -12.73 6.80 -8.82
C LYS A 418 -13.83 5.87 -9.32
N LEU A 419 -15.08 6.32 -9.16
CA LEU A 419 -16.28 5.64 -9.64
C LEU A 419 -16.85 6.31 -10.90
N ASP A 420 -15.97 6.73 -11.79
CA ASP A 420 -16.29 7.53 -12.98
C ASP A 420 -16.74 6.73 -14.20
N TYR A 421 -16.76 5.39 -14.11
CA TYR A 421 -17.30 4.49 -15.13
C TYR A 421 -18.61 3.80 -14.74
N VAL A 422 -19.15 4.06 -13.54
CA VAL A 422 -20.36 3.40 -13.03
C VAL A 422 -21.56 3.56 -13.97
N ASP A 423 -21.82 4.79 -14.45
CA ASP A 423 -22.97 5.08 -15.31
C ASP A 423 -22.80 4.41 -16.69
N GLN A 424 -21.60 4.44 -17.27
CA GLN A 424 -21.31 3.78 -18.55
C GLN A 424 -21.45 2.25 -18.44
N ILE A 425 -21.00 1.68 -17.30
CA ILE A 425 -21.15 0.25 -17.04
C ILE A 425 -22.64 -0.10 -16.91
N LYS A 426 -23.41 0.68 -16.15
CA LYS A 426 -24.85 0.44 -16.03
C LYS A 426 -25.56 0.47 -17.38
N GLU A 427 -25.25 1.43 -18.22
CA GLU A 427 -25.81 1.51 -19.59
C GLU A 427 -25.43 0.27 -20.41
N GLU A 428 -24.14 -0.11 -20.43
CA GLU A 428 -23.64 -1.25 -21.20
C GLU A 428 -24.22 -2.61 -20.74
N PHE A 429 -24.48 -2.73 -19.42
CA PHE A 429 -25.01 -3.98 -18.82
C PHE A 429 -26.53 -3.98 -18.67
N GLY A 430 -27.21 -2.88 -18.93
CA GLY A 430 -28.67 -2.75 -18.81
C GLY A 430 -29.17 -2.76 -17.36
N LEU A 431 -28.43 -2.12 -16.44
CA LEU A 431 -28.71 -2.00 -15.01
C LEU A 431 -29.35 -0.66 -14.64
#